data_97389956d73764e2fc05cdc139a99d0b
#
_entry.id   97389956d73764e2fc05cdc139a99d0b
#
_cell.length_a   1.000
_cell.length_b   1.000
_cell.length_c   1.000
_cell.angle_alpha   90.00
_cell.angle_beta   90.00
_cell.angle_gamma   90.00
#
_symmetry.space_group_name_H-M   'P 1'
#
loop_
_entity.id
_entity.type
_entity.pdbx_description
1 polymer ?
#
loop_
_entity_poly.entity_id
_entity_poly.type
_entity_poly.pdbx_seq_one_letter_code
_entity_poly.pdbx_strand_id
1 'polypeptide(L)'
;MNAPLAVGLQAKDFKSDYKPVWCPGCGDYSVLAAITKALAMLELRPENVAVVSGIGCSSRIPAYTNCYGFHGVHGRSLPAATGLKVARPELTVLVASGD
;
A
#
# COMPACT_ATOMS: atom_id res chain seq x y z
N MET A 1 2.77 -6.91 -19.31
CA MET A 1 1.57 -7.78 -19.26
C MET A 1 0.56 -7.18 -18.30
N ASN A 2 -0.69 -7.19 -18.68
CA ASN A 2 -1.75 -6.63 -17.86
C ASN A 2 -2.57 -7.75 -17.23
N ALA A 3 -2.76 -7.67 -15.91
CA ALA A 3 -3.66 -8.58 -15.24
C ALA A 3 -5.11 -8.19 -15.53
N PRO A 4 -6.04 -9.13 -15.49
CA PRO A 4 -7.46 -8.81 -15.60
C PRO A 4 -7.88 -7.86 -14.48
N LEU A 5 -8.86 -7.01 -14.76
CA LEU A 5 -9.44 -6.14 -13.75
C LEU A 5 -10.10 -6.97 -12.65
N ALA A 6 -9.99 -6.52 -11.42
CA ALA A 6 -10.55 -7.20 -10.26
C ALA A 6 -11.96 -6.68 -9.97
N VAL A 7 -12.88 -6.93 -10.88
CA VAL A 7 -14.26 -6.46 -10.75
C VAL A 7 -14.90 -7.11 -9.51
N GLY A 8 -15.55 -6.30 -8.69
CA GLY A 8 -16.26 -6.78 -7.51
C GLY A 8 -15.44 -6.78 -6.22
N LEU A 9 -14.15 -6.43 -6.28
CA LEU A 9 -13.36 -6.31 -5.05
C LEU A 9 -13.80 -5.08 -4.24
N GLN A 10 -13.75 -5.23 -2.94
CA GLN A 10 -14.11 -4.18 -1.99
C GLN A 10 -12.88 -3.77 -1.19
N ALA A 11 -12.98 -2.65 -0.47
CA ALA A 11 -11.88 -2.16 0.35
C ALA A 11 -11.35 -3.23 1.31
N LYS A 12 -12.24 -4.04 1.88
CA LYS A 12 -11.85 -5.10 2.82
C LYS A 12 -10.91 -6.12 2.21
N ASP A 13 -10.94 -6.30 0.89
CA ASP A 13 -10.08 -7.26 0.20
C ASP A 13 -8.64 -6.80 0.15
N PHE A 14 -8.39 -5.53 0.42
CA PHE A 14 -7.06 -4.94 0.46
C PHE A 14 -6.53 -4.76 1.87
N LYS A 15 -7.25 -5.21 2.89
CA LYS A 15 -6.82 -5.13 4.28
C LYS A 15 -6.22 -6.45 4.72
N SER A 16 -5.09 -6.37 5.46
CA SER A 16 -4.48 -7.56 6.05
C SER A 16 -5.18 -7.95 7.34
N ASP A 17 -4.75 -9.08 7.91
CA ASP A 17 -5.28 -9.56 9.19
C ASP A 17 -4.74 -8.79 10.39
N TYR A 18 -3.70 -7.98 10.20
CA TYR A 18 -3.12 -7.20 11.27
C TYR A 18 -3.98 -5.97 11.55
N LYS A 19 -4.28 -5.75 12.83
CA LYS A 19 -5.04 -4.57 13.23
C LYS A 19 -4.09 -3.39 13.40
N PRO A 20 -4.44 -2.21 12.84
CA PRO A 20 -3.64 -1.03 13.04
C PRO A 20 -3.49 -0.68 14.51
N VAL A 21 -2.30 -0.20 14.88
CA VAL A 21 -1.97 0.15 16.26
C VAL A 21 -1.72 1.64 16.43
N TRP A 22 -2.22 2.44 15.51
CA TRP A 22 -2.10 3.90 15.62
C TRP A 22 -2.90 4.44 16.80
N CYS A 23 -2.57 5.65 17.20
CA CYS A 23 -3.27 6.32 18.29
C CYS A 23 -4.75 6.53 17.96
N PRO A 24 -5.64 6.48 18.97
CA PRO A 24 -7.05 6.78 18.73
C PRO A 24 -7.21 8.18 18.12
N GLY A 25 -8.00 8.27 17.05
CA GLY A 25 -8.21 9.53 16.35
C GLY A 25 -7.09 9.91 15.38
N CYS A 26 -6.08 9.06 15.20
CA CYS A 26 -5.00 9.34 14.27
C CYS A 26 -5.51 9.38 12.84
N GLY A 27 -5.05 10.38 12.06
CA GLY A 27 -5.44 10.51 10.66
C GLY A 27 -5.01 9.35 9.78
N ASP A 28 -4.02 8.56 10.21
CA ASP A 28 -3.56 7.41 9.44
C ASP A 28 -4.66 6.36 9.24
N TYR A 29 -5.62 6.26 10.16
CA TYR A 29 -6.77 5.38 9.95
C TYR A 29 -7.57 5.79 8.72
N SER A 30 -7.79 7.10 8.55
CA SER A 30 -8.48 7.62 7.38
C SER A 30 -7.66 7.43 6.11
N VAL A 31 -6.35 7.58 6.19
CA VAL A 31 -5.47 7.37 5.05
C VAL A 31 -5.53 5.91 4.60
N LEU A 32 -5.44 4.97 5.54
CA LEU A 32 -5.53 3.55 5.22
C LEU A 32 -6.88 3.21 4.59
N ALA A 33 -7.97 3.74 5.16
CA ALA A 33 -9.31 3.52 4.60
C ALA A 33 -9.41 4.09 3.19
N ALA A 34 -8.87 5.29 2.95
CA ALA A 34 -8.90 5.92 1.64
C ALA A 34 -8.10 5.13 0.61
N ILE A 35 -6.92 4.63 1.00
CA ILE A 35 -6.08 3.85 0.09
C ILE A 35 -6.78 2.56 -0.31
N THR A 36 -7.29 1.80 0.65
CA THR A 36 -7.94 0.52 0.36
C THR A 36 -9.19 0.73 -0.49
N LYS A 37 -9.95 1.79 -0.22
CA LYS A 37 -11.13 2.12 -1.01
C LYS A 37 -10.74 2.54 -2.44
N ALA A 38 -9.69 3.34 -2.59
CA ALA A 38 -9.22 3.78 -3.90
C ALA A 38 -8.75 2.59 -4.74
N LEU A 39 -8.02 1.66 -4.14
CA LEU A 39 -7.55 0.47 -4.86
C LEU A 39 -8.73 -0.38 -5.34
N ALA A 40 -9.77 -0.51 -4.53
CA ALA A 40 -10.97 -1.23 -4.94
C ALA A 40 -11.69 -0.51 -6.08
N MET A 41 -11.78 0.83 -6.02
CA MET A 41 -12.42 1.63 -7.06
C MET A 41 -11.67 1.58 -8.38
N LEU A 42 -10.35 1.43 -8.34
CA LEU A 42 -9.52 1.30 -9.55
C LEU A 42 -9.58 -0.10 -10.14
N GLU A 43 -10.28 -1.02 -9.49
CA GLU A 43 -10.43 -2.40 -9.95
C GLU A 43 -9.08 -3.10 -10.12
N LEU A 44 -8.12 -2.80 -9.24
CA LEU A 44 -6.82 -3.45 -9.21
C LEU A 44 -6.89 -4.74 -8.40
N ARG A 45 -6.00 -5.66 -8.69
CA ARG A 45 -5.87 -6.88 -7.90
C ARG A 45 -4.76 -6.66 -6.85
N PRO A 46 -4.92 -7.20 -5.64
CA PRO A 46 -3.88 -7.01 -4.59
C PRO A 46 -2.50 -7.47 -5.02
N GLU A 47 -2.40 -8.52 -5.83
CA GLU A 47 -1.11 -9.03 -6.29
C GLU A 47 -0.44 -8.12 -7.33
N ASN A 48 -1.12 -7.09 -7.81
CA ASN A 48 -0.57 -6.13 -8.76
C ASN A 48 -0.25 -4.78 -8.11
N VAL A 49 -0.31 -4.71 -6.79
CA VAL A 49 -0.05 -3.50 -6.02
C VAL A 49 1.08 -3.77 -5.05
N ALA A 50 2.01 -2.84 -4.97
CA ALA A 50 3.08 -2.89 -3.98
C ALA A 50 3.07 -1.60 -3.17
N VAL A 51 3.17 -1.72 -1.86
CA VAL A 51 3.26 -0.57 -0.95
C VAL A 51 4.65 -0.55 -0.36
N VAL A 52 5.38 0.52 -0.60
CA VAL A 52 6.75 0.69 -0.13
C VAL A 52 6.75 1.79 0.93
N SER A 53 7.41 1.56 2.04
CA SER A 53 7.43 2.55 3.11
C SER A 53 8.84 2.81 3.63
N GLY A 54 8.99 3.95 4.29
CA GLY A 54 10.20 4.33 5.02
C GLY A 54 9.96 4.22 6.53
N ILE A 55 10.05 5.34 7.22
CA ILE A 55 9.92 5.40 8.68
C ILE A 55 8.76 6.34 9.04
N GLY A 56 8.18 6.11 10.21
CA GLY A 56 7.08 6.90 10.73
C GLY A 56 5.82 6.07 10.89
N CYS A 57 4.79 6.67 11.48
CA CYS A 57 3.55 5.95 11.75
C CYS A 57 2.84 5.51 10.47
N SER A 58 2.83 6.36 9.43
CA SER A 58 2.25 6.02 8.14
C SER A 58 3.02 4.92 7.44
N SER A 59 4.28 4.72 7.79
CA SER A 59 5.11 3.69 7.17
C SER A 59 4.73 2.27 7.62
N ARG A 60 3.78 2.14 8.53
CA ARG A 60 3.21 0.83 8.90
C ARG A 60 2.18 0.33 7.90
N ILE A 61 1.75 1.18 6.97
CA ILE A 61 0.69 0.84 6.01
C ILE A 61 0.94 -0.47 5.26
N PRO A 62 2.18 -0.80 4.81
CA PRO A 62 2.38 -2.09 4.14
C PRO A 62 1.94 -3.31 4.95
N ALA A 63 2.07 -3.26 6.28
CA ALA A 63 1.65 -4.37 7.14
C ALA A 63 0.13 -4.49 7.22
N TYR A 64 -0.59 -3.40 6.95
CA TYR A 64 -2.04 -3.34 7.10
C TYR A 64 -2.79 -3.52 5.79
N THR A 65 -2.06 -3.71 4.70
CA THR A 65 -2.66 -3.96 3.38
C THR A 65 -2.37 -5.39 2.95
N ASN A 66 -3.28 -5.94 2.16
CA ASN A 66 -3.14 -7.29 1.60
C ASN A 66 -2.57 -7.19 0.18
N CYS A 67 -1.44 -6.47 0.07
CA CYS A 67 -0.72 -6.28 -1.17
C CYS A 67 0.73 -6.67 -0.92
N TYR A 68 1.57 -6.60 -1.95
CA TYR A 68 3.00 -6.71 -1.72
C TYR A 68 3.46 -5.53 -0.88
N GLY A 69 4.24 -5.80 0.13
CA GLY A 69 4.72 -4.76 1.03
C GLY A 69 6.23 -4.80 1.20
N PHE A 70 6.84 -3.63 1.25
CA PHE A 70 8.26 -3.49 1.56
C PHE A 70 8.43 -2.34 2.53
N HIS A 71 8.85 -2.66 3.74
CA HIS A 71 9.13 -1.68 4.78
C HIS A 71 10.64 -1.43 4.81
N GLY A 72 11.07 -0.30 4.25
CA GLY A 72 12.48 0.02 4.13
C GLY A 72 13.01 0.80 5.32
N VAL A 73 14.16 1.46 5.09
CA VAL A 73 14.81 2.25 6.11
C VAL A 73 14.58 3.74 5.84
N HIS A 74 14.94 4.55 6.82
CA HIS A 74 14.78 6.00 6.75
C HIS A 74 15.35 6.58 5.45
N GLY A 75 14.55 7.37 4.77
CA GLY A 75 14.97 8.09 3.57
C GLY A 75 15.15 7.24 2.32
N ARG A 76 14.74 5.96 2.35
CA ARG A 76 14.99 5.06 1.21
C ARG A 76 13.72 4.55 0.54
N SER A 77 12.55 5.04 0.95
CA SER A 77 11.30 4.58 0.35
C SER A 77 11.21 4.96 -1.13
N LEU A 78 11.56 6.19 -1.47
CA LEU A 78 11.50 6.65 -2.87
C LEU A 78 12.48 5.90 -3.77
N PRO A 79 13.78 5.75 -3.41
CA PRO A 79 14.68 4.94 -4.23
C PRO A 79 14.22 3.50 -4.39
N ALA A 80 13.73 2.88 -3.31
CA ALA A 80 13.26 1.49 -3.38
C ALA A 80 12.05 1.36 -4.29
N ALA A 81 11.09 2.28 -4.16
CA ALA A 81 9.89 2.27 -5.01
C ALA A 81 10.24 2.52 -6.46
N THR A 82 11.16 3.44 -6.72
CA THR A 82 11.60 3.73 -8.08
C THR A 82 12.23 2.50 -8.73
N GLY A 83 13.12 1.81 -8.01
CA GLY A 83 13.74 0.59 -8.51
C GLY A 83 12.72 -0.50 -8.79
N LEU A 84 11.75 -0.66 -7.91
CA LEU A 84 10.69 -1.65 -8.10
C LEU A 84 9.85 -1.34 -9.34
N LYS A 85 9.49 -0.08 -9.53
CA LYS A 85 8.68 0.33 -10.68
C LYS A 85 9.43 0.15 -11.99
N VAL A 86 10.73 0.42 -11.99
CA VAL A 86 11.56 0.20 -13.18
C VAL A 86 11.65 -1.29 -13.49
N ALA A 87 11.82 -2.13 -12.47
CA ALA A 87 11.94 -3.58 -12.64
C ALA A 87 10.61 -4.23 -13.03
N ARG A 88 9.52 -3.73 -12.50
CA ARG A 88 8.17 -4.29 -12.72
C ARG A 88 7.19 -3.18 -13.07
N PRO A 89 7.25 -2.66 -14.32
CA PRO A 89 6.41 -1.50 -14.70
C PRO A 89 4.91 -1.77 -14.60
N GLU A 90 4.50 -3.02 -14.63
CA GLU A 90 3.08 -3.38 -14.56
C GLU A 90 2.50 -3.22 -13.14
N LEU A 91 3.35 -3.13 -12.12
CA LEU A 91 2.87 -2.97 -10.75
C LEU A 91 2.42 -1.52 -10.50
N THR A 92 1.35 -1.39 -9.73
CA THR A 92 0.99 -0.10 -9.14
C THR A 92 1.76 0.02 -7.85
N VAL A 93 2.63 1.02 -7.76
CA VAL A 93 3.51 1.20 -6.61
C VAL A 93 3.06 2.42 -5.82
N LEU A 94 2.77 2.21 -4.55
CA LEU A 94 2.41 3.27 -3.60
C LEU A 94 3.56 3.45 -2.62
N VAL A 95 3.81 4.69 -2.25
CA VAL A 95 4.85 5.02 -1.28
C VAL A 95 4.20 5.71 -0.08
N ALA A 96 4.49 5.19 1.12
CA ALA A 96 4.05 5.80 2.36
C ALA A 96 5.30 6.12 3.18
N SER A 97 5.55 7.40 3.40
CA SER A 97 6.72 7.83 4.15
C SER A 97 6.31 8.93 5.11
N GLY A 98 6.61 8.77 6.39
CA GLY A 98 6.25 9.74 7.42
C GLY A 98 7.45 10.52 7.94
N ASP A 99 8.63 10.03 7.69
CA ASP A 99 9.84 10.66 8.25
C ASP A 99 10.98 10.66 7.23
#